data_f16729f876ffebb86832c05d437c1f95
#
_entry.id   f16729f876ffebb86832c05d437c1f95
#
_cell.length_a   1.000
_cell.length_b   1.000
_cell.length_c   1.000
_cell.angle_alpha   90.00
_cell.angle_beta   90.00
_cell.angle_gamma   90.00
#
_symmetry.space_group_name_H-M   'P 1'
#
loop_
_entity.id
_entity.type
_entity.pdbx_description
1 polymer ?
#
loop_
_entity_poly.entity_id
_entity_poly.type
_entity_poly.pdbx_seq_one_letter_code
_entity_poly.pdbx_strand_id
1 'polypeptide(L)'
;MYDISHHRRGRDSANVPAIIADTLQVNYEYSGRHPRILTYEMRVWCPYQYLGESEGSAVFGENGYIVLGNRRWRAYDRSGQVAAGEGDSHEKPHVQNFIECIKSRKKPFCDLETVGHPASVLCHSGNISARLGRKLVLDTKTESFVGDKEANAMRGRPEWRKPWVLPEV
;
A
#
# COMPACT_ATOMS: atom_id res chain seq x y z
N MET A 1 -8.67 11.28 8.24
CA MET A 1 -7.45 11.19 9.08
C MET A 1 -7.23 9.73 9.39
N TYR A 2 -6.02 9.24 9.31
CA TYR A 2 -5.67 7.89 9.75
C TYR A 2 -4.30 7.87 10.43
N ASP A 3 -4.15 6.94 11.35
CA ASP A 3 -2.95 6.72 12.12
C ASP A 3 -2.10 5.64 11.48
N ILE A 4 -0.79 5.83 11.46
CA ILE A 4 0.16 4.89 10.87
C ILE A 4 1.12 4.43 11.96
N SER A 5 1.15 3.12 12.23
CA SER A 5 2.14 2.48 13.08
C SER A 5 2.87 1.40 12.30
N HIS A 6 4.09 1.09 12.71
CA HIS A 6 4.91 0.11 12.01
C HIS A 6 5.65 -0.78 13.00
N HIS A 7 6.02 -1.96 12.52
CA HIS A 7 6.97 -2.84 13.18
C HIS A 7 8.07 -3.21 12.19
N ARG A 8 9.31 -2.90 12.53
CA ARG A 8 10.48 -3.14 11.69
C ARG A 8 11.42 -4.12 12.38
N ARG A 9 11.87 -5.13 11.64
CA ARG A 9 13.11 -5.85 11.93
C ARG A 9 13.99 -5.74 10.69
N GLY A 10 15.15 -5.12 10.80
CA GLY A 10 16.21 -5.15 9.80
C GLY A 10 17.39 -5.95 10.33
N ARG A 11 18.11 -6.67 9.47
CA ARG A 11 19.44 -7.14 9.81
C ARG A 11 20.39 -5.95 9.70
N ASP A 12 21.05 -5.62 10.80
CA ASP A 12 22.26 -4.79 10.74
C ASP A 12 23.36 -5.61 10.06
N SER A 13 23.39 -5.53 8.73
CA SER A 13 24.62 -5.80 8.01
C SER A 13 25.51 -4.56 8.19
N ALA A 14 26.60 -4.72 8.89
CA ALA A 14 27.38 -3.69 9.55
C ALA A 14 27.94 -2.54 8.68
N ASN A 15 27.55 -2.35 7.43
CA ASN A 15 28.11 -1.31 6.56
C ASN A 15 27.20 -0.74 5.47
N VAL A 16 25.89 -1.05 5.44
CA VAL A 16 24.97 -0.37 4.52
C VAL A 16 23.83 0.20 5.36
N PRO A 17 23.62 1.51 5.36
CA PRO A 17 22.41 2.05 5.97
C PRO A 17 21.23 1.39 5.27
N ALA A 18 20.45 0.58 6.00
CA ALA A 18 19.26 -0.07 5.47
C ALA A 18 18.24 1.00 5.10
N ILE A 19 18.34 1.51 3.87
CA ILE A 19 17.44 2.53 3.33
C ILE A 19 16.04 1.95 3.12
N ILE A 20 15.96 0.62 2.94
CA ILE A 20 14.73 -0.12 2.71
C ILE A 20 14.66 -1.28 3.71
N ALA A 21 13.55 -1.39 4.42
CA ALA A 21 13.30 -2.53 5.30
C ALA A 21 13.10 -3.81 4.47
N ASP A 22 13.70 -4.90 4.87
CA ASP A 22 13.50 -6.25 4.29
C ASP A 22 12.31 -6.98 4.94
N THR A 23 11.91 -6.53 6.12
CA THR A 23 10.73 -6.99 6.84
C THR A 23 10.03 -5.77 7.40
N LEU A 24 8.78 -5.57 7.01
CA LEU A 24 7.99 -4.41 7.39
C LEU A 24 6.54 -4.82 7.63
N GLN A 25 5.99 -4.37 8.75
CA GLN A 25 4.56 -4.38 9.00
C GLN A 25 4.10 -2.96 9.29
N VAL A 26 3.08 -2.52 8.57
CA VAL A 26 2.47 -1.19 8.73
C VAL A 26 0.98 -1.36 8.97
N ASN A 27 0.47 -0.68 10.01
CA ASN A 27 -0.94 -0.61 10.28
C ASN A 27 -1.44 0.80 10.02
N TYR A 28 -2.52 0.92 9.25
CA TYR A 28 -3.24 2.16 8.99
C TYR A 28 -4.58 2.08 9.68
N GLU A 29 -4.77 2.90 10.70
CA GLU A 29 -5.97 2.93 11.52
C GLU A 29 -6.89 4.07 11.04
N TYR A 30 -8.02 3.73 10.47
CA TYR A 30 -9.03 4.68 10.03
C TYR A 30 -10.07 4.85 11.13
N SER A 31 -10.05 6.00 11.78
CA SER A 31 -11.04 6.36 12.79
C SER A 31 -12.37 6.79 12.15
N GLY A 32 -13.47 6.69 12.90
CA GLY A 32 -14.78 7.10 12.46
C GLY A 32 -15.89 6.21 13.03
N ARG A 33 -17.11 6.36 12.51
CA ARG A 33 -18.28 5.57 12.96
C ARG A 33 -18.07 4.05 12.77
N HIS A 34 -17.33 3.66 11.75
CA HIS A 34 -16.96 2.28 11.46
C HIS A 34 -15.42 2.21 11.33
N PRO A 35 -14.71 2.02 12.47
CA PRO A 35 -13.25 1.97 12.44
C PRO A 35 -12.77 0.79 11.59
N ARG A 36 -11.70 1.00 10.85
CA ARG A 36 -11.10 -0.01 9.97
C ARG A 36 -9.61 0.01 10.14
N ILE A 37 -9.00 -1.13 9.96
CA ILE A 37 -7.54 -1.29 9.97
C ILE A 37 -7.15 -1.90 8.64
N LEU A 38 -6.16 -1.29 7.99
CA LEU A 38 -5.43 -1.89 6.88
C LEU A 38 -4.05 -2.25 7.40
N THR A 39 -3.69 -3.52 7.31
CA THR A 39 -2.34 -4.00 7.62
C THR A 39 -1.62 -4.37 6.33
N TYR A 40 -0.46 -3.78 6.11
CA TYR A 40 0.48 -4.20 5.08
C TYR A 40 1.63 -4.96 5.73
N GLU A 41 1.97 -6.11 5.17
CA GLU A 41 3.08 -6.92 5.63
C GLU A 41 3.98 -7.32 4.46
N MET A 42 5.28 -7.18 4.66
CA MET A 42 6.31 -7.63 3.73
C MET A 42 7.38 -8.42 4.50
N ARG A 43 7.76 -9.59 3.98
CA ARG A 43 8.80 -10.47 4.55
C ARG A 43 9.66 -11.04 3.42
N VAL A 44 10.74 -10.39 3.09
CA VAL A 44 11.61 -10.80 1.98
C VAL A 44 12.40 -12.07 2.32
N TRP A 45 12.90 -12.18 3.54
CA TRP A 45 13.81 -13.25 3.95
C TRP A 45 13.14 -14.41 4.70
N CYS A 46 11.87 -14.30 5.02
CA CYS A 46 11.10 -15.33 5.69
C CYS A 46 9.76 -15.53 4.99
N PRO A 47 9.75 -16.08 3.77
CA PRO A 47 8.51 -16.30 3.04
C PRO A 47 7.68 -17.36 3.76
N TYR A 48 6.42 -17.08 3.97
CA TYR A 48 5.40 -18.03 4.44
C TYR A 48 4.08 -17.70 3.77
N GLN A 49 3.22 -18.68 3.73
CA GLN A 49 1.87 -18.47 3.19
C GLN A 49 0.93 -17.95 4.28
N TYR A 50 0.23 -16.87 3.99
CA TYR A 50 -0.85 -16.38 4.82
C TYR A 50 -2.19 -16.76 4.18
N LEU A 51 -3.00 -17.50 4.91
CA LEU A 51 -4.25 -18.07 4.39
C LEU A 51 -4.09 -18.84 3.06
N GLY A 52 -2.93 -19.50 2.89
CA GLY A 52 -2.61 -20.30 1.71
C GLY A 52 -2.17 -19.50 0.48
N GLU A 53 -1.86 -18.21 0.62
CA GLU A 53 -1.30 -17.36 -0.43
C GLU A 53 0.07 -16.82 -0.01
N SER A 54 1.01 -16.78 -0.97
CA SER A 54 2.33 -16.18 -0.75
C SER A 54 2.30 -14.66 -0.90
N GLU A 55 1.35 -14.15 -1.67
CA GLU A 55 1.08 -12.74 -1.88
C GLU A 55 -0.41 -12.55 -2.18
N GLY A 56 -0.94 -11.39 -1.86
CA GLY A 56 -2.35 -11.09 -2.07
C GLY A 56 -2.93 -10.20 -0.98
N SER A 57 -4.23 -10.22 -0.87
CA SER A 57 -4.98 -9.44 0.11
C SER A 57 -6.07 -10.28 0.76
N ALA A 58 -6.37 -10.00 2.02
CA ALA A 58 -7.54 -10.54 2.69
C ALA A 58 -8.39 -9.38 3.22
N VAL A 59 -9.69 -9.46 3.00
CA VAL A 59 -10.67 -8.49 3.49
C VAL A 59 -11.60 -9.17 4.47
N PHE A 60 -11.61 -8.71 5.70
CA PHE A 60 -12.41 -9.25 6.79
C PHE A 60 -13.61 -8.35 7.06
N GLY A 61 -14.78 -8.93 7.15
CA GLY A 61 -16.03 -8.27 7.50
C GLY A 61 -16.75 -9.00 8.63
N GLU A 62 -17.91 -8.49 9.05
CA GLU A 62 -18.70 -9.04 10.16
C GLU A 62 -19.22 -10.45 9.89
N ASN A 63 -19.53 -10.77 8.64
CA ASN A 63 -20.17 -12.02 8.24
C ASN A 63 -19.20 -13.04 7.63
N GLY A 64 -17.94 -12.65 7.39
CA GLY A 64 -16.96 -13.52 6.77
C GLY A 64 -15.78 -12.75 6.23
N TYR A 65 -14.98 -13.41 5.43
CA TYR A 65 -13.81 -12.81 4.80
C TYR A 65 -13.58 -13.36 3.39
N ILE A 66 -12.87 -12.58 2.59
CA ILE A 66 -12.41 -12.99 1.26
C ILE A 66 -10.88 -12.92 1.21
N VAL A 67 -10.29 -13.92 0.58
CA VAL A 67 -8.86 -13.97 0.29
C VAL A 67 -8.67 -13.84 -1.21
N LEU A 68 -7.88 -12.87 -1.60
CA LEU A 68 -7.54 -12.53 -2.98
C LEU A 68 -6.07 -12.86 -3.18
N GLY A 69 -5.78 -13.96 -3.85
CA GLY A 69 -4.43 -14.35 -4.26
C GLY A 69 -4.12 -13.89 -5.67
N ASN A 70 -2.98 -14.31 -6.18
CA ASN A 70 -2.51 -13.91 -7.51
C ASN A 70 -3.38 -14.47 -8.65
N ARG A 71 -3.89 -15.70 -8.50
CA ARG A 71 -4.68 -16.40 -9.55
C ARG A 71 -6.02 -16.92 -9.08
N ARG A 72 -6.37 -16.74 -7.82
CA ARG A 72 -7.60 -17.30 -7.23
C ARG A 72 -8.11 -16.40 -6.13
N TRP A 73 -9.39 -16.50 -5.88
CA TRP A 73 -10.03 -15.94 -4.70
C TRP A 73 -10.88 -16.96 -3.99
N ARG A 74 -11.06 -16.79 -2.69
CA ARG A 74 -11.85 -17.68 -1.85
C ARG A 74 -12.60 -16.84 -0.83
N ALA A 75 -13.89 -17.12 -0.67
CA ALA A 75 -14.74 -16.49 0.31
C ALA A 75 -15.13 -17.48 1.40
N TYR A 76 -15.18 -17.00 2.60
CA TYR A 76 -15.45 -17.77 3.80
C TYR A 76 -16.48 -17.07 4.67
N ASP A 77 -17.36 -17.84 5.27
CA ASP A 77 -18.22 -17.43 6.37
C ASP A 77 -17.92 -18.27 7.63
N ARG A 78 -18.80 -18.22 8.62
CA ARG A 78 -18.63 -19.00 9.85
C ARG A 78 -18.74 -20.51 9.67
N SER A 79 -19.33 -20.98 8.59
CA SER A 79 -19.45 -22.41 8.26
C SER A 79 -18.25 -22.96 7.49
N GLY A 80 -17.37 -22.09 7.00
CA GLY A 80 -16.20 -22.44 6.23
C GLY A 80 -16.16 -21.76 4.86
N GLN A 81 -15.52 -22.40 3.87
CA GLN A 81 -15.45 -21.84 2.53
C GLN A 81 -16.79 -21.95 1.82
N VAL A 82 -17.34 -20.83 1.37
CA VAL A 82 -18.65 -20.74 0.71
C VAL A 82 -18.57 -20.49 -0.79
N ALA A 83 -17.45 -19.91 -1.26
CA ALA A 83 -17.21 -19.67 -2.67
C ALA A 83 -15.73 -19.60 -3.00
N ALA A 84 -15.39 -19.89 -4.24
CA ALA A 84 -14.06 -19.74 -4.79
C ALA A 84 -14.13 -19.49 -6.29
N GLY A 85 -13.08 -18.93 -6.86
CA GLY A 85 -12.94 -18.73 -8.29
C GLY A 85 -11.49 -18.50 -8.68
N GLU A 86 -11.22 -18.62 -9.96
CA GLU A 86 -9.95 -18.23 -10.54
C GLU A 86 -9.98 -16.74 -10.90
N GLY A 87 -8.88 -16.08 -10.69
CA GLY A 87 -8.65 -14.71 -11.12
C GLY A 87 -7.81 -14.72 -12.40
N ASP A 88 -8.06 -13.76 -13.26
CA ASP A 88 -7.22 -13.54 -14.42
C ASP A 88 -6.10 -12.56 -14.05
N SER A 89 -4.89 -13.09 -13.89
CA SER A 89 -3.69 -12.28 -13.57
C SER A 89 -2.96 -11.82 -14.83
N HIS A 90 -3.61 -11.81 -16.00
CA HIS A 90 -2.93 -11.45 -17.23
C HIS A 90 -2.61 -9.96 -17.28
N GLU A 91 -1.33 -9.64 -17.41
CA GLU A 91 -0.86 -8.29 -17.67
C GLU A 91 -1.40 -7.70 -18.99
N LYS A 92 -1.74 -8.57 -19.96
CA LYS A 92 -2.25 -8.16 -21.28
C LYS A 92 -3.47 -7.26 -21.21
N PRO A 93 -4.54 -7.58 -20.47
CA PRO A 93 -5.71 -6.68 -20.37
C PRO A 93 -5.36 -5.32 -19.78
N HIS A 94 -4.44 -5.25 -18.82
CA HIS A 94 -4.02 -3.99 -18.21
C HIS A 94 -3.24 -3.10 -19.20
N VAL A 95 -2.25 -3.65 -19.86
CA VAL A 95 -1.46 -2.94 -20.89
C VAL A 95 -2.33 -2.54 -22.07
N GLN A 96 -3.17 -3.45 -22.55
CA GLN A 96 -4.11 -3.16 -23.63
C GLN A 96 -5.06 -2.03 -23.26
N ASN A 97 -5.66 -2.07 -22.07
CA ASN A 97 -6.52 -1.00 -21.58
C ASN A 97 -5.79 0.35 -21.56
N PHE A 98 -4.53 0.39 -21.10
CA PHE A 98 -3.73 1.61 -21.12
C PHE A 98 -3.56 2.17 -22.54
N ILE A 99 -3.19 1.31 -23.51
CA ILE A 99 -3.02 1.71 -24.92
C ILE A 99 -4.33 2.21 -25.53
N GLU A 100 -5.43 1.52 -25.25
CA GLU A 100 -6.77 1.92 -25.72
C GLU A 100 -7.21 3.26 -25.12
N CYS A 101 -6.88 3.50 -23.85
CA CYS A 101 -7.17 4.77 -23.18
C CYS A 101 -6.34 5.93 -23.73
N ILE A 102 -5.08 5.70 -24.14
CA ILE A 102 -4.29 6.72 -24.87
C ILE A 102 -5.00 7.15 -26.15
N LYS A 103 -5.54 6.19 -26.91
CA LYS A 103 -6.23 6.44 -28.18
C LYS A 103 -7.60 7.07 -27.98
N SER A 104 -8.39 6.56 -27.05
CA SER A 104 -9.77 6.98 -26.82
C SER A 104 -9.93 8.16 -25.87
N ARG A 105 -8.88 8.53 -25.15
CA ARG A 105 -8.87 9.55 -24.07
C ARG A 105 -9.84 9.23 -22.93
N LYS A 106 -10.20 7.97 -22.75
CA LYS A 106 -10.98 7.49 -21.61
C LYS A 106 -10.07 7.23 -20.41
N LYS A 107 -10.63 7.24 -19.19
CA LYS A 107 -9.89 6.87 -17.97
C LYS A 107 -9.54 5.37 -18.00
N PRO A 108 -8.29 5.00 -17.67
CA PRO A 108 -7.90 3.59 -17.56
C PRO A 108 -8.49 2.94 -16.33
N PHE A 109 -8.49 1.60 -16.26
CA PHE A 109 -8.90 0.86 -15.06
C PHE A 109 -8.08 1.25 -13.84
N CYS A 110 -6.78 1.42 -14.02
CA CYS A 110 -5.89 1.95 -13.00
C CYS A 110 -5.70 3.46 -13.21
N ASP A 111 -6.74 4.23 -12.94
CA ASP A 111 -6.70 5.69 -12.98
C ASP A 111 -5.73 6.23 -11.93
N LEU A 112 -4.84 7.12 -12.36
CA LEU A 112 -3.79 7.65 -11.47
C LEU A 112 -4.35 8.48 -10.33
N GLU A 113 -5.45 9.20 -10.55
CA GLU A 113 -6.05 10.08 -9.55
C GLU A 113 -6.76 9.29 -8.44
N THR A 114 -7.55 8.28 -8.82
CA THR A 114 -8.42 7.56 -7.87
C THR A 114 -7.83 6.26 -7.34
N VAL A 115 -6.83 5.70 -8.02
CA VAL A 115 -6.19 4.42 -7.64
C VAL A 115 -4.69 4.60 -7.40
N GLY A 116 -3.96 5.10 -8.38
CA GLY A 116 -2.50 5.14 -8.33
C GLY A 116 -1.97 6.08 -7.24
N HIS A 117 -2.50 7.29 -7.16
CA HIS A 117 -2.08 8.28 -6.18
C HIS A 117 -2.40 7.84 -4.73
N PRO A 118 -3.63 7.43 -4.37
CA PRO A 118 -3.90 6.94 -3.02
C PRO A 118 -3.05 5.74 -2.61
N ALA A 119 -2.81 4.80 -3.52
CA ALA A 119 -1.92 3.67 -3.25
C ALA A 119 -0.48 4.13 -2.96
N SER A 120 0.02 5.11 -3.72
CA SER A 120 1.35 5.68 -3.52
C SER A 120 1.46 6.42 -2.18
N VAL A 121 0.43 7.19 -1.80
CA VAL A 121 0.36 7.88 -0.50
C VAL A 121 0.46 6.87 0.65
N LEU A 122 -0.25 5.74 0.58
CA LEU A 122 -0.14 4.68 1.58
C LEU A 122 1.29 4.14 1.67
N CYS A 123 1.89 3.74 0.55
CA CYS A 123 3.25 3.21 0.54
C CYS A 123 4.27 4.21 1.11
N HIS A 124 4.21 5.46 0.69
CA HIS A 124 5.15 6.49 1.15
C HIS A 124 4.95 6.84 2.62
N SER A 125 3.71 6.97 3.08
CA SER A 125 3.43 7.29 4.49
C SER A 125 3.87 6.17 5.43
N GLY A 126 3.69 4.90 5.05
CA GLY A 126 4.23 3.76 5.78
C GLY A 126 5.75 3.78 5.87
N ASN A 127 6.43 4.07 4.75
CA ASN A 127 7.88 4.19 4.72
C ASN A 127 8.40 5.35 5.58
N ILE A 128 7.73 6.50 5.60
CA ILE A 128 8.10 7.64 6.44
C ILE A 128 7.95 7.28 7.91
N SER A 129 6.82 6.67 8.31
CA SER A 129 6.60 6.20 9.67
C SER A 129 7.71 5.21 10.10
N ALA A 130 8.04 4.24 9.23
CA ALA A 130 9.09 3.26 9.50
C ALA A 130 10.48 3.88 9.66
N ARG A 131 10.83 4.88 8.83
CA ARG A 131 12.11 5.58 8.91
C ARG A 131 12.24 6.42 10.18
N LEU A 132 11.16 7.09 10.56
CA LEU A 132 11.13 7.94 11.75
C LEU A 132 10.95 7.14 13.05
N GLY A 133 10.59 5.87 12.97
CA GLY A 133 10.44 5.01 14.13
C GLY A 133 9.28 5.38 15.04
N ARG A 134 8.24 6.03 14.53
CA ARG A 134 7.10 6.50 15.33
C ARG A 134 5.78 6.50 14.58
N LYS A 135 4.70 6.45 15.34
CA LYS A 135 3.34 6.62 14.82
C LYS A 135 3.16 8.03 14.25
N LEU A 136 2.52 8.11 13.10
CA LEU A 136 2.21 9.37 12.43
C LEU A 136 0.70 9.47 12.19
N VAL A 137 0.20 10.70 12.16
CA VAL A 137 -1.21 11.01 11.85
C VAL A 137 -1.24 11.75 10.53
N LEU A 138 -1.89 11.16 9.51
CA LEU A 138 -2.04 11.77 8.20
C LEU A 138 -3.44 12.38 8.03
N ASP A 139 -3.50 13.64 7.66
CA ASP A 139 -4.70 14.27 7.16
C ASP A 139 -4.87 13.93 5.67
N THR A 140 -5.91 13.17 5.35
CA THR A 140 -6.15 12.68 3.98
C THR A 140 -6.61 13.77 3.00
N LYS A 141 -7.05 14.94 3.48
CA LYS A 141 -7.47 16.04 2.62
C LYS A 141 -6.28 16.87 2.15
N THR A 142 -5.35 17.11 3.06
CA THR A 142 -4.15 17.90 2.78
C THR A 142 -2.94 17.03 2.47
N GLU A 143 -3.08 15.71 2.70
CA GLU A 143 -2.00 14.72 2.61
C GLU A 143 -0.77 15.10 3.43
N SER A 144 -1.00 15.79 4.55
CA SER A 144 0.05 16.28 5.45
C SER A 144 0.02 15.53 6.77
N PHE A 145 1.21 15.31 7.33
CA PHE A 145 1.33 14.77 8.68
C PHE A 145 1.01 15.86 9.70
N VAL A 146 0.01 15.60 10.54
CA VAL A 146 -0.50 16.57 11.50
C VAL A 146 0.55 16.85 12.56
N GLY A 147 0.97 18.12 12.67
CA GLY A 147 1.91 18.57 13.70
C GLY A 147 3.35 18.05 13.56
N ASP A 148 3.70 17.35 12.48
CA ASP A 148 5.02 16.72 12.30
C ASP A 148 5.79 17.33 11.12
N LYS A 149 6.64 18.30 11.41
CA LYS A 149 7.46 19.00 10.41
C LYS A 149 8.49 18.08 9.75
N GLU A 150 9.09 17.17 10.52
CA GLU A 150 10.11 16.24 10.02
C GLU A 150 9.49 15.24 9.04
N ALA A 151 8.35 14.64 9.39
CA ALA A 151 7.62 13.76 8.49
C ALA A 151 7.16 14.48 7.21
N ASN A 152 6.69 15.72 7.33
CA ASN A 152 6.29 16.53 6.18
C ASN A 152 7.46 16.88 5.25
N ALA A 153 8.65 17.10 5.77
CA ALA A 153 9.85 17.33 4.97
C ALA A 153 10.26 16.09 4.14
N MET A 154 9.87 14.89 4.58
CA MET A 154 10.16 13.64 3.85
C MET A 154 9.16 13.34 2.73
N ARG A 155 8.09 14.10 2.57
CA ARG A 155 7.08 13.90 1.51
C ARG A 155 7.59 14.22 0.10
N GLY A 156 8.62 15.01 0.01
CA GLY A 156 9.20 15.44 -1.27
C GLY A 156 10.71 15.20 -1.32
N ARG A 157 11.29 15.50 -2.46
CA ARG A 157 12.74 15.52 -2.61
C ARG A 157 13.27 16.84 -2.07
N PRO A 158 14.32 16.84 -1.26
CA PRO A 158 14.94 18.10 -0.79
C PRO A 158 15.53 18.91 -1.96
N GLU A 159 15.96 18.23 -3.01
CA GLU A 159 16.52 18.88 -4.20
C GLU A 159 16.24 18.04 -5.46
N TRP A 160 15.88 18.69 -6.56
CA TRP A 160 15.67 18.08 -7.85
C TRP A 160 16.96 18.02 -8.63
N ARG A 161 17.25 16.86 -9.23
CA ARG A 161 18.41 16.68 -10.08
C ARG A 161 18.23 17.48 -11.38
N LYS A 162 19.10 18.45 -11.62
CA LYS A 162 19.12 19.22 -12.88
C LYS A 162 19.41 18.29 -14.07
N PRO A 163 18.78 18.51 -15.24
CA PRO A 163 17.80 19.58 -15.54
C PRO A 163 16.33 19.22 -15.19
N TRP A 164 16.08 18.09 -14.54
CA TRP A 164 14.76 17.54 -14.25
C TRP A 164 14.15 18.20 -13.01
N VAL A 165 13.51 19.33 -13.20
CA VAL A 165 12.76 20.05 -12.18
C VAL A 165 11.26 19.96 -12.47
N LEU A 166 10.42 20.01 -11.43
CA LEU A 166 8.99 20.12 -11.66
C LEU A 166 8.66 21.46 -12.33
N PRO A 167 7.80 21.48 -13.34
CA PRO A 167 7.30 22.74 -13.88
C PRO A 167 6.54 23.48 -12.79
N GLU A 168 6.65 24.81 -12.81
CA GLU A 168 5.78 25.66 -11.98
C GLU A 168 4.36 25.53 -12.51
N VAL A 169 3.41 25.25 -11.60
CA VAL A 169 1.98 25.07 -11.88
C VAL A 169 1.23 26.32 -11.46
#